data_a6fcf85bfe508e923c8bdecf06857963
#
_entry.id   a6fcf85bfe508e923c8bdecf06857963
#
_cell.length_a   1.000
_cell.length_b   1.000
_cell.length_c   1.000
_cell.angle_alpha   90.00
_cell.angle_beta   90.00
_cell.angle_gamma   90.00
#
_symmetry.space_group_name_H-M   'P 1'
#
loop_
_entity.id
_entity.type
_entity.pdbx_description
1 polymer ?
#
loop_
_entity_poly.entity_id
_entity_poly.type
_entity_poly.pdbx_seq_one_letter_code
_entity_poly.pdbx_strand_id
1 'polypeptide(L)'
;MRRKFILSGSFIFLLLVKGLAQTNDSTSKFKISGYVDAYYAYYTDSVGTGNYQKFPSISPRSSQFGLNTAQLSFQYDAEKFRGIITLHFGDIAKSAWSATFNNIMEAHAGIRLCKKLWLDAGFFRTHVGTEGLLPKENFVSSVSVNTFYEPYFEAGARLNYIPNDKWSINIYVLNGYNLYEDNNKKKSLGMLITYALGDKGNIGYSNYMGDDFPQGDSISHLRIHQNLFFNYQVKKLKIQVGGDYCMQRHSDIANQNKSASMYSGVAGLKYQLKEKFAMSVRGELFGDPQGFMSGVFIDNANKYTGFKLWGVTLGAEYKPTENSYIRIEGRQLQMDKNQEIFRWNGINKPGRTELMCNIGVSF
;
A
#
# COMPACT_ATOMS: atom_id res chain seq x y z
N MET A 1 -24.41 28.71 7.22
CA MET A 1 -25.33 28.46 6.09
C MET A 1 -25.00 27.14 5.46
N ARG A 2 -25.80 26.11 5.69
CA ARG A 2 -25.58 24.75 5.14
C ARG A 2 -26.33 24.62 3.82
N ARG A 3 -25.63 24.38 2.73
CA ARG A 3 -26.24 24.04 1.44
C ARG A 3 -26.43 22.54 1.33
N LYS A 4 -27.66 22.15 1.13
CA LYS A 4 -28.10 20.78 0.82
C LYS A 4 -27.88 20.54 -0.68
N PHE A 5 -27.13 19.48 -1.01
CA PHE A 5 -27.20 18.84 -2.32
C PHE A 5 -27.73 17.43 -2.13
N ILE A 6 -28.84 17.14 -2.76
CA ILE A 6 -29.54 15.87 -2.71
C ILE A 6 -29.44 15.24 -4.08
N LEU A 7 -28.85 14.06 -4.18
CA LEU A 7 -28.96 13.19 -5.34
C LEU A 7 -29.85 12.00 -4.99
N SER A 8 -30.82 11.72 -5.86
CA SER A 8 -31.98 10.88 -5.64
C SER A 8 -31.76 9.37 -5.40
N GLY A 9 -30.51 8.90 -5.40
CA GLY A 9 -30.17 7.51 -5.05
C GLY A 9 -29.82 7.28 -3.58
N SER A 10 -29.65 8.35 -2.80
CA SER A 10 -29.20 8.27 -1.39
C SER A 10 -30.33 8.11 -0.38
N PHE A 11 -31.58 8.13 -0.83
CA PHE A 11 -32.73 8.29 0.07
C PHE A 11 -33.05 7.00 0.88
N ILE A 12 -32.84 5.84 0.32
CA ILE A 12 -33.12 4.56 1.02
C ILE A 12 -32.02 4.25 2.03
N PHE A 13 -30.77 4.57 1.71
CA PHE A 13 -29.62 4.32 2.59
C PHE A 13 -29.55 5.34 3.76
N LEU A 14 -29.98 6.59 3.52
CA LEU A 14 -30.06 7.60 4.59
C LEU A 14 -31.14 7.30 5.64
N LEU A 15 -32.23 6.62 5.26
CA LEU A 15 -33.27 6.22 6.20
C LEU A 15 -32.82 5.11 7.14
N LEU A 16 -32.00 4.15 6.67
CA LEU A 16 -31.40 3.12 7.52
C LEU A 16 -30.37 3.69 8.50
N VAL A 17 -29.57 4.66 8.06
CA VAL A 17 -28.57 5.33 8.91
C VAL A 17 -29.24 6.22 9.97
N LYS A 18 -30.35 6.89 9.64
CA LYS A 18 -31.11 7.66 10.65
C LYS A 18 -31.77 6.79 11.73
N GLY A 19 -32.16 5.57 11.38
CA GLY A 19 -32.72 4.63 12.37
C GLY A 19 -31.67 4.08 13.36
N LEU A 20 -30.39 4.04 12.97
CA LEU A 20 -29.29 3.60 13.83
C LEU A 20 -28.66 4.75 14.66
N ALA A 21 -28.90 6.00 14.26
CA ALA A 21 -28.32 7.19 14.91
C ALA A 21 -29.18 7.78 16.04
N GLN A 22 -30.32 7.18 16.37
CA GLN A 22 -31.22 7.67 17.43
C GLN A 22 -31.07 6.96 18.78
N THR A 23 -29.87 6.57 19.15
CA THR A 23 -29.54 6.35 20.57
C THR A 23 -28.86 7.60 21.11
N ASN A 24 -29.42 8.15 22.17
CA ASN A 24 -28.94 9.35 22.91
C ASN A 24 -27.58 9.15 23.60
N ASP A 25 -26.58 8.59 22.89
CA ASP A 25 -25.22 8.45 23.39
C ASP A 25 -24.35 9.44 22.62
N SER A 26 -23.76 10.42 23.29
CA SER A 26 -23.07 11.58 22.74
C SER A 26 -21.78 11.28 21.96
N THR A 27 -21.45 10.01 21.74
CA THR A 27 -20.36 9.54 20.88
C THR A 27 -20.89 8.43 19.98
N SER A 28 -21.14 8.76 18.72
CA SER A 28 -21.54 7.75 17.74
C SER A 28 -20.44 6.68 17.63
N LYS A 29 -20.76 5.44 18.03
CA LYS A 29 -19.90 4.25 17.88
C LYS A 29 -19.71 3.85 16.42
N PHE A 30 -20.50 4.44 15.53
CA PHE A 30 -20.51 4.15 14.09
C PHE A 30 -20.00 5.34 13.30
N LYS A 31 -18.99 5.10 12.46
CA LYS A 31 -18.38 6.10 11.58
C LYS A 31 -18.50 5.66 10.14
N ILE A 32 -18.88 6.58 9.25
CA ILE A 32 -18.82 6.41 7.80
C ILE A 32 -17.79 7.41 7.28
N SER A 33 -16.93 6.94 6.39
CA SER A 33 -15.95 7.78 5.73
C SER A 33 -15.77 7.36 4.28
N GLY A 34 -15.32 8.28 3.44
CA GLY A 34 -15.05 8.01 2.04
C GLY A 34 -13.75 8.64 1.57
N TYR A 35 -13.25 8.14 0.44
CA TYR A 35 -12.10 8.70 -0.23
C TYR A 35 -12.19 8.44 -1.73
N VAL A 36 -11.93 9.48 -2.51
CA VAL A 36 -11.87 9.40 -3.97
C VAL A 36 -10.55 10.02 -4.42
N ASP A 37 -9.83 9.33 -5.31
CA ASP A 37 -8.62 9.82 -5.97
C ASP A 37 -8.71 9.55 -7.46
N ALA A 38 -8.72 10.61 -8.24
CA ALA A 38 -8.66 10.61 -9.69
C ALA A 38 -7.30 11.12 -10.16
N TYR A 39 -6.86 10.64 -11.31
CA TYR A 39 -5.54 10.98 -11.85
C TYR A 39 -5.52 11.18 -13.35
N TYR A 40 -4.46 11.84 -13.83
CA TYR A 40 -3.95 11.81 -15.19
C TYR A 40 -2.46 11.50 -15.13
N ALA A 41 -2.00 10.49 -15.86
CA ALA A 41 -0.60 10.11 -15.88
C ALA A 41 -0.07 10.01 -17.31
N TYR A 42 1.22 10.28 -17.47
CA TYR A 42 1.99 10.10 -18.69
C TYR A 42 3.25 9.31 -18.38
N TYR A 43 3.51 8.30 -19.18
CA TYR A 43 4.68 7.42 -19.09
C TYR A 43 5.41 7.38 -20.42
N THR A 44 6.74 7.47 -20.41
CA THR A 44 7.54 7.40 -21.63
C THR A 44 7.50 6.04 -22.32
N ASP A 45 7.19 4.97 -21.56
CA ASP A 45 7.05 3.58 -22.04
C ASP A 45 5.58 3.15 -22.17
N SER A 46 4.70 4.06 -22.53
CA SER A 46 3.26 3.80 -22.62
C SER A 46 2.91 2.58 -23.48
N VAL A 47 1.97 1.78 -22.97
CA VAL A 47 1.45 0.57 -23.67
C VAL A 47 0.20 0.84 -24.53
N GLY A 48 -0.13 2.11 -24.73
CA GLY A 48 -1.29 2.56 -25.51
C GLY A 48 -2.53 2.80 -24.64
N THR A 49 -3.50 3.50 -25.22
CA THR A 49 -4.73 3.92 -24.55
C THR A 49 -5.57 2.72 -24.12
N GLY A 50 -6.17 2.80 -22.94
CA GLY A 50 -7.04 1.76 -22.38
C GLY A 50 -6.31 0.63 -21.66
N ASN A 51 -5.02 0.45 -21.89
CA ASN A 51 -4.23 -0.60 -21.24
C ASN A 51 -3.61 -0.13 -19.94
N TYR A 52 -3.31 -1.08 -19.06
CA TYR A 52 -2.49 -0.85 -17.86
C TYR A 52 -1.01 -0.93 -18.20
N GLN A 53 -0.20 -0.10 -17.54
CA GLN A 53 1.25 -0.19 -17.61
C GLN A 53 1.70 -1.60 -17.21
N LYS A 54 2.67 -2.16 -17.94
CA LYS A 54 3.25 -3.46 -17.61
C LYS A 54 4.17 -3.38 -16.40
N PHE A 55 4.89 -2.26 -16.28
CA PHE A 55 5.71 -2.00 -15.11
C PHE A 55 4.83 -1.53 -13.94
N PRO A 56 5.08 -1.94 -12.70
CA PRO A 56 4.27 -1.61 -11.54
C PRO A 56 4.01 -0.11 -11.38
N SER A 57 2.74 0.29 -11.35
CA SER A 57 2.30 1.68 -11.26
C SER A 57 0.96 1.79 -10.57
N ILE A 58 0.84 2.67 -9.57
CA ILE A 58 -0.41 2.88 -8.82
C ILE A 58 -1.50 3.54 -9.66
N SER A 59 -1.10 4.38 -10.62
CA SER A 59 -1.97 5.04 -11.58
C SER A 59 -1.68 4.45 -12.97
N PRO A 60 -2.16 3.25 -13.29
CA PRO A 60 -1.58 2.41 -14.34
C PRO A 60 -1.95 2.81 -15.77
N ARG A 61 -2.77 3.84 -15.99
CA ARG A 61 -3.19 4.28 -17.33
C ARG A 61 -2.39 5.48 -17.79
N SER A 62 -1.90 5.45 -19.03
CA SER A 62 -1.14 6.56 -19.62
C SER A 62 -2.00 7.40 -20.54
N SER A 63 -1.77 8.72 -20.52
CA SER A 63 -2.36 9.71 -21.42
C SER A 63 -3.91 9.71 -21.43
N GLN A 64 -4.49 9.40 -20.29
CA GLN A 64 -5.94 9.42 -20.08
C GLN A 64 -6.27 9.66 -18.60
N PHE A 65 -7.49 10.14 -18.35
CA PHE A 65 -8.00 10.24 -16.98
C PHE A 65 -8.31 8.84 -16.44
N GLY A 66 -7.96 8.60 -15.17
CA GLY A 66 -8.23 7.36 -14.45
C GLY A 66 -8.76 7.63 -13.05
N LEU A 67 -9.27 6.60 -12.44
CA LEU A 67 -9.72 6.58 -11.05
C LEU A 67 -8.84 5.60 -10.27
N ASN A 68 -7.94 6.10 -9.44
CA ASN A 68 -7.14 5.22 -8.58
C ASN A 68 -8.03 4.43 -7.64
N THR A 69 -8.90 5.16 -6.94
CA THR A 69 -9.82 4.54 -5.99
C THR A 69 -11.02 5.42 -5.69
N ALA A 70 -12.17 4.78 -5.47
CA ALA A 70 -13.31 5.32 -4.75
C ALA A 70 -13.62 4.38 -3.59
N GLN A 71 -13.54 4.87 -2.35
CA GLN A 71 -13.66 4.08 -1.14
C GLN A 71 -14.86 4.51 -0.30
N LEU A 72 -15.45 3.54 0.36
CA LEU A 72 -16.47 3.75 1.38
C LEU A 72 -16.18 2.81 2.56
N SER A 73 -15.97 3.40 3.74
CA SER A 73 -15.66 2.68 4.96
C SER A 73 -16.77 2.82 5.98
N PHE A 74 -17.15 1.70 6.58
CA PHE A 74 -18.07 1.58 7.69
C PHE A 74 -17.29 1.02 8.88
N GLN A 75 -17.13 1.81 9.93
CA GLN A 75 -16.41 1.42 11.13
C GLN A 75 -17.34 1.47 12.33
N TYR A 76 -17.31 0.45 13.15
CA TYR A 76 -18.00 0.37 14.42
C TYR A 76 -17.01 0.10 15.54
N ASP A 77 -16.97 1.00 16.54
CA ASP A 77 -16.12 0.90 17.72
C ASP A 77 -16.97 0.96 18.98
N ALA A 78 -17.02 -0.15 19.70
CA ALA A 78 -17.66 -0.26 21.02
C ALA A 78 -16.65 -0.75 22.06
N GLU A 79 -17.07 -0.73 23.33
CA GLU A 79 -16.18 -1.11 24.42
C GLU A 79 -15.61 -2.53 24.31
N LYS A 80 -16.43 -3.49 23.85
CA LYS A 80 -16.08 -4.93 23.79
C LYS A 80 -15.95 -5.47 22.37
N PHE A 81 -16.50 -4.78 21.38
CA PHE A 81 -16.55 -5.21 19.98
C PHE A 81 -16.14 -4.08 19.07
N ARG A 82 -15.48 -4.40 17.99
CA ARG A 82 -15.18 -3.49 16.88
C ARG A 82 -15.31 -4.18 15.54
N GLY A 83 -15.50 -3.43 14.49
CA GLY A 83 -15.52 -3.96 13.14
C GLY A 83 -15.33 -2.87 12.12
N ILE A 84 -14.82 -3.25 10.97
CA ILE A 84 -14.66 -2.37 9.81
C ILE A 84 -15.00 -3.13 8.54
N ILE A 85 -15.63 -2.45 7.61
CA ILE A 85 -15.77 -2.86 6.21
C ILE A 85 -15.39 -1.67 5.38
N THR A 86 -14.37 -1.83 4.53
CA THR A 86 -13.98 -0.83 3.54
C THR A 86 -14.13 -1.44 2.15
N LEU A 87 -15.04 -0.89 1.37
CA LEU A 87 -15.19 -1.20 -0.05
C LEU A 87 -14.36 -0.21 -0.87
N HIS A 88 -13.78 -0.70 -1.97
CA HIS A 88 -13.09 0.15 -2.91
C HIS A 88 -13.31 -0.29 -4.37
N PHE A 89 -13.24 0.68 -5.26
CA PHE A 89 -13.41 0.54 -6.70
C PHE A 89 -12.36 1.40 -7.39
N GLY A 90 -11.99 1.06 -8.61
CA GLY A 90 -11.01 1.81 -9.39
C GLY A 90 -9.85 0.95 -9.87
N ASP A 91 -8.82 1.61 -10.34
CA ASP A 91 -7.67 0.93 -10.96
C ASP A 91 -6.84 0.16 -9.94
N ILE A 92 -6.72 0.64 -8.69
CA ILE A 92 -6.04 -0.09 -7.60
C ILE A 92 -6.75 -1.42 -7.33
N ALA A 93 -8.08 -1.39 -7.18
CA ALA A 93 -8.88 -2.60 -6.94
C ALA A 93 -8.71 -3.63 -8.06
N LYS A 94 -8.64 -3.17 -9.31
CA LYS A 94 -8.57 -4.04 -10.49
C LYS A 94 -7.16 -4.55 -10.81
N SER A 95 -6.13 -3.78 -10.51
CA SER A 95 -4.75 -4.10 -10.92
C SER A 95 -3.88 -4.68 -9.82
N ALA A 96 -4.22 -4.43 -8.55
CA ALA A 96 -3.34 -4.74 -7.43
C ALA A 96 -4.02 -5.51 -6.28
N TRP A 97 -5.32 -5.83 -6.40
CA TRP A 97 -6.06 -6.51 -5.33
C TRP A 97 -6.42 -7.95 -5.69
N SER A 98 -7.01 -8.68 -4.72
CA SER A 98 -7.51 -10.05 -4.92
C SER A 98 -8.44 -10.15 -6.14
N ALA A 99 -8.25 -11.13 -6.98
CA ALA A 99 -9.11 -11.33 -8.16
C ALA A 99 -10.56 -11.65 -7.77
N THR A 100 -10.78 -12.40 -6.69
CA THR A 100 -12.10 -12.83 -6.23
C THR A 100 -12.79 -11.74 -5.39
N PHE A 101 -12.04 -11.07 -4.50
CA PHE A 101 -12.57 -10.08 -3.56
C PHE A 101 -12.01 -8.68 -3.83
N ASN A 102 -11.86 -8.30 -5.11
CA ASN A 102 -11.21 -7.05 -5.49
C ASN A 102 -11.90 -5.78 -4.98
N ASN A 103 -13.19 -5.86 -4.63
CA ASN A 103 -13.94 -4.72 -4.10
C ASN A 103 -13.90 -4.61 -2.57
N ILE A 104 -13.29 -5.57 -1.87
CA ILE A 104 -13.15 -5.54 -0.41
C ILE A 104 -11.71 -5.16 -0.08
N MET A 105 -11.49 -3.93 0.38
CA MET A 105 -10.16 -3.50 0.81
C MET A 105 -9.79 -4.09 2.16
N GLU A 106 -10.73 -4.10 3.09
CA GLU A 106 -10.63 -4.76 4.39
C GLU A 106 -12.03 -5.06 4.93
N ALA A 107 -12.17 -6.15 5.66
CA ALA A 107 -13.40 -6.52 6.34
C ALA A 107 -13.04 -7.43 7.51
N HIS A 108 -13.06 -6.90 8.74
CA HIS A 108 -12.77 -7.70 9.92
C HIS A 108 -13.60 -7.28 11.12
N ALA A 109 -13.76 -8.21 12.03
CA ALA A 109 -14.41 -7.99 13.32
C ALA A 109 -13.44 -8.34 14.46
N GLY A 110 -13.58 -7.66 15.59
CA GLY A 110 -12.73 -7.86 16.75
C GLY A 110 -13.49 -7.89 18.07
N ILE A 111 -12.95 -8.65 19.01
CA ILE A 111 -13.41 -8.70 20.39
C ILE A 111 -12.29 -8.27 21.32
N ARG A 112 -12.65 -7.58 22.39
CA ARG A 112 -11.70 -7.20 23.45
C ARG A 112 -11.53 -8.37 24.42
N LEU A 113 -10.34 -8.97 24.46
CA LEU A 113 -10.00 -10.05 25.37
C LEU A 113 -9.73 -9.52 26.79
N CYS A 114 -9.04 -8.38 26.87
CA CYS A 114 -8.86 -7.62 28.11
C CYS A 114 -8.63 -6.14 27.81
N LYS A 115 -8.43 -5.30 28.82
CA LYS A 115 -8.38 -3.82 28.70
C LYS A 115 -7.42 -3.30 27.61
N LYS A 116 -6.36 -4.05 27.27
CA LYS A 116 -5.30 -3.61 26.35
C LYS A 116 -5.08 -4.58 25.18
N LEU A 117 -5.92 -5.62 25.05
CA LEU A 117 -5.73 -6.69 24.09
C LEU A 117 -7.01 -6.97 23.31
N TRP A 118 -6.89 -6.93 22.00
CA TRP A 118 -7.94 -7.28 21.06
C TRP A 118 -7.56 -8.51 20.23
N LEU A 119 -8.53 -9.30 19.89
CA LEU A 119 -8.46 -10.33 18.87
C LEU A 119 -9.36 -9.91 17.72
N ASP A 120 -8.79 -9.68 16.55
CA ASP A 120 -9.51 -9.40 15.32
C ASP A 120 -9.36 -10.57 14.35
N ALA A 121 -10.36 -10.82 13.51
CA ALA A 121 -10.30 -11.82 12.45
C ALA A 121 -11.03 -11.33 11.20
N GLY A 122 -10.52 -11.71 10.03
CA GLY A 122 -11.08 -11.36 8.72
C GLY A 122 -10.02 -10.93 7.71
N PHE A 123 -10.39 -9.98 6.87
CA PHE A 123 -9.54 -9.41 5.81
C PHE A 123 -8.93 -8.10 6.28
N PHE A 124 -7.62 -8.00 6.21
CA PHE A 124 -6.84 -6.86 6.65
C PHE A 124 -6.11 -6.22 5.47
N ARG A 125 -5.84 -4.94 5.58
CA ARG A 125 -4.74 -4.32 4.83
C ARG A 125 -3.41 -4.83 5.40
N THR A 126 -2.37 -4.76 4.60
CA THR A 126 -1.02 -5.19 5.00
C THR A 126 -0.55 -4.58 6.32
N HIS A 127 0.26 -5.34 7.03
CA HIS A 127 1.03 -4.88 8.18
C HIS A 127 2.51 -4.62 7.85
N VAL A 128 2.93 -4.92 6.61
CA VAL A 128 4.31 -4.73 6.12
C VAL A 128 4.37 -3.51 5.23
N GLY A 129 5.43 -2.74 5.33
CA GLY A 129 5.73 -1.65 4.41
C GLY A 129 5.98 -0.30 5.07
N THR A 130 6.64 0.56 4.31
CA THR A 130 6.97 1.93 4.69
C THR A 130 5.99 2.94 4.13
N GLU A 131 5.56 2.76 2.88
CA GLU A 131 4.55 3.57 2.20
C GLU A 131 3.20 2.86 2.21
N GLY A 132 2.12 3.63 2.23
CA GLY A 132 0.78 3.10 2.01
C GLY A 132 0.47 2.95 0.52
N LEU A 133 -0.47 2.09 0.16
CA LEU A 133 -0.90 1.93 -1.23
C LEU A 133 -1.72 3.13 -1.73
N LEU A 134 -2.38 3.85 -0.83
CA LEU A 134 -3.26 4.96 -1.21
C LEU A 134 -2.49 6.27 -1.32
N PRO A 135 -2.70 7.07 -2.39
CA PRO A 135 -2.02 8.35 -2.56
C PRO A 135 -2.11 9.28 -1.34
N LYS A 136 -3.26 9.30 -0.64
CA LYS A 136 -3.44 10.15 0.57
C LYS A 136 -2.51 9.81 1.73
N GLU A 137 -1.97 8.60 1.76
CA GLU A 137 -1.13 8.09 2.85
C GLU A 137 0.36 8.45 2.66
N ASN A 138 0.74 8.92 1.47
CA ASN A 138 2.12 9.16 1.08
C ASN A 138 2.44 10.64 0.86
N PHE A 139 3.72 10.97 0.78
CA PHE A 139 4.19 12.33 0.49
C PHE A 139 3.97 12.73 -0.97
N VAL A 140 4.02 11.77 -1.87
CA VAL A 140 3.74 11.86 -3.31
C VAL A 140 2.62 10.90 -3.66
N SER A 141 2.05 10.95 -4.84
CA SER A 141 0.93 10.09 -5.23
C SER A 141 1.39 8.70 -5.67
N SER A 142 2.52 8.63 -6.38
CA SER A 142 3.14 7.34 -6.71
C SER A 142 3.72 6.67 -5.46
N VAL A 143 3.87 5.36 -5.51
CA VAL A 143 4.56 4.56 -4.48
C VAL A 143 5.89 4.06 -5.01
N SER A 144 6.82 3.73 -4.12
CA SER A 144 8.09 3.11 -4.51
C SER A 144 7.86 1.74 -5.16
N VAL A 145 8.82 1.29 -5.96
CA VAL A 145 8.74 -0.03 -6.61
C VAL A 145 8.61 -1.14 -5.58
N ASN A 146 9.26 -0.98 -4.42
CA ASN A 146 9.15 -1.95 -3.34
C ASN A 146 7.71 -2.20 -2.87
N THR A 147 6.91 -1.15 -2.75
CA THR A 147 5.51 -1.25 -2.28
C THR A 147 4.68 -2.21 -3.14
N PHE A 148 5.03 -2.41 -4.43
CA PHE A 148 4.37 -3.40 -5.28
C PHE A 148 4.76 -4.85 -4.98
N TYR A 149 5.83 -5.05 -4.24
CA TYR A 149 6.35 -6.35 -3.82
C TYR A 149 6.19 -6.63 -2.33
N GLU A 150 5.57 -5.71 -1.60
CA GLU A 150 5.00 -5.93 -0.27
C GLU A 150 3.61 -6.58 -0.39
N PRO A 151 3.07 -7.26 0.63
CA PRO A 151 1.69 -7.68 0.59
C PRO A 151 0.77 -6.44 0.66
N TYR A 152 -0.32 -6.43 -0.08
CA TYR A 152 -1.31 -5.33 -0.01
C TYR A 152 -2.46 -5.65 0.94
N PHE A 153 -2.82 -6.93 0.98
CA PHE A 153 -3.95 -7.44 1.72
C PHE A 153 -3.64 -8.83 2.28
N GLU A 154 -4.30 -9.16 3.36
CA GLU A 154 -4.06 -10.37 4.13
C GLU A 154 -5.36 -10.87 4.74
N ALA A 155 -5.50 -12.17 4.92
CA ALA A 155 -6.61 -12.76 5.65
C ALA A 155 -6.10 -13.62 6.79
N GLY A 156 -6.78 -13.54 7.95
CA GLY A 156 -6.38 -14.32 9.10
C GLY A 156 -6.92 -13.78 10.42
N ALA A 157 -6.11 -13.93 11.45
CA ALA A 157 -6.38 -13.42 12.79
C ALA A 157 -5.21 -12.55 13.29
N ARG A 158 -5.54 -11.53 14.09
CA ARG A 158 -4.59 -10.58 14.66
C ARG A 158 -4.82 -10.41 16.16
N LEU A 159 -3.78 -10.56 16.95
CA LEU A 159 -3.73 -10.05 18.31
C LEU A 159 -3.15 -8.64 18.29
N ASN A 160 -3.93 -7.66 18.75
CA ASN A 160 -3.50 -6.27 18.87
C ASN A 160 -3.37 -5.89 20.35
N TYR A 161 -2.13 -5.68 20.79
CA TYR A 161 -1.78 -5.32 22.17
C TYR A 161 -1.26 -3.90 22.24
N ILE A 162 -1.92 -3.05 23.04
CA ILE A 162 -1.57 -1.64 23.24
C ILE A 162 -1.29 -1.43 24.74
N PRO A 163 -0.05 -1.72 25.21
CA PRO A 163 0.29 -1.62 26.64
C PRO A 163 0.20 -0.19 27.18
N ASN A 164 0.50 0.81 26.37
CA ASN A 164 0.46 2.23 26.70
C ASN A 164 0.40 3.07 25.40
N ASP A 165 0.40 4.40 25.53
CA ASP A 165 0.28 5.36 24.41
C ASP A 165 1.49 5.37 23.46
N LYS A 166 2.60 4.71 23.83
CA LYS A 166 3.81 4.66 23.00
C LYS A 166 3.92 3.39 22.17
N TRP A 167 3.41 2.26 22.64
CA TRP A 167 3.60 0.97 22.01
C TRP A 167 2.32 0.42 21.43
N SER A 168 2.39 -0.06 20.19
CA SER A 168 1.39 -0.93 19.56
C SER A 168 2.08 -2.16 19.03
N ILE A 169 1.61 -3.34 19.42
CA ILE A 169 2.16 -4.63 19.03
C ILE A 169 1.04 -5.46 18.41
N ASN A 170 1.25 -5.89 17.17
CA ASN A 170 0.33 -6.75 16.45
C ASN A 170 1.04 -8.05 16.09
N ILE A 171 0.39 -9.18 16.34
CA ILE A 171 0.85 -10.50 15.95
C ILE A 171 -0.24 -11.12 15.08
N TYR A 172 0.15 -11.67 13.94
CA TYR A 172 -0.76 -12.20 12.93
C TYR A 172 -0.55 -13.69 12.70
N VAL A 173 -1.64 -14.38 12.46
CA VAL A 173 -1.68 -15.71 11.82
C VAL A 173 -2.48 -15.53 10.54
N LEU A 174 -1.86 -15.80 9.39
CA LEU A 174 -2.34 -15.42 8.08
C LEU A 174 -2.47 -16.63 7.15
N ASN A 175 -3.36 -16.52 6.15
CA ASN A 175 -3.47 -17.49 5.08
C ASN A 175 -2.23 -17.50 4.17
N GLY A 176 -1.59 -16.35 3.95
CA GLY A 176 -0.39 -16.23 3.13
C GLY A 176 -0.12 -14.78 2.70
N TYR A 177 0.86 -14.63 1.82
CA TYR A 177 1.31 -13.35 1.29
C TYR A 177 0.42 -12.88 0.14
N ASN A 178 -0.29 -11.78 0.28
CA ASN A 178 -1.28 -11.29 -0.69
C ASN A 178 -2.41 -12.31 -0.98
N LEU A 179 -2.90 -13.00 0.04
CA LEU A 179 -3.93 -14.01 -0.10
C LEU A 179 -5.11 -13.73 0.83
N TYR A 180 -6.31 -13.58 0.27
CA TYR A 180 -7.57 -13.69 1.00
C TYR A 180 -8.02 -15.15 1.07
N GLU A 181 -7.93 -15.86 -0.06
CA GLU A 181 -8.23 -17.29 -0.16
C GLU A 181 -6.93 -18.09 0.00
N ASP A 182 -6.96 -19.06 0.91
CA ASP A 182 -5.80 -19.89 1.20
C ASP A 182 -5.52 -20.85 0.04
N ASN A 183 -4.26 -21.00 -0.36
CA ASN A 183 -3.81 -21.87 -1.43
C ASN A 183 -3.11 -23.16 -0.94
N ASN A 184 -2.93 -23.29 0.39
CA ASN A 184 -2.30 -24.44 1.01
C ASN A 184 -2.76 -24.62 2.48
N LYS A 185 -2.29 -25.68 3.16
CA LYS A 185 -2.64 -25.92 4.58
C LYS A 185 -1.71 -25.21 5.57
N LYS A 186 -0.62 -24.61 5.11
CA LYS A 186 0.34 -23.91 5.96
C LYS A 186 -0.21 -22.55 6.32
N LYS A 187 0.13 -22.07 7.52
CA LYS A 187 -0.20 -20.70 7.93
C LYS A 187 1.06 -19.89 8.07
N SER A 188 0.93 -18.62 7.77
CA SER A 188 2.01 -17.65 7.87
C SER A 188 1.89 -16.86 9.16
N LEU A 189 3.02 -16.37 9.65
CA LEU A 189 3.11 -15.52 10.82
C LEU A 189 3.53 -14.12 10.40
N GLY A 190 2.97 -13.11 11.07
CA GLY A 190 3.34 -11.72 10.90
C GLY A 190 3.44 -10.98 12.22
N MET A 191 4.21 -9.91 12.23
CA MET A 191 4.31 -9.03 13.38
C MET A 191 4.49 -7.58 12.90
N LEU A 192 3.83 -6.64 13.59
CA LEU A 192 4.09 -5.21 13.48
C LEU A 192 4.23 -4.62 14.87
N ILE A 193 5.39 -4.06 15.16
CA ILE A 193 5.66 -3.31 16.38
C ILE A 193 5.88 -1.86 16.00
N THR A 194 5.15 -0.94 16.63
CA THR A 194 5.35 0.50 16.46
C THR A 194 5.60 1.18 17.81
N TYR A 195 6.53 2.12 17.77
CA TYR A 195 6.83 3.00 18.90
C TYR A 195 6.57 4.45 18.51
N ALA A 196 5.65 5.10 19.22
CA ALA A 196 5.32 6.50 19.01
C ALA A 196 6.39 7.43 19.61
N LEU A 197 6.82 8.40 18.85
CA LEU A 197 7.75 9.48 19.23
C LEU A 197 6.97 10.74 19.65
N GLY A 198 5.94 10.54 20.49
CA GLY A 198 4.94 11.56 20.79
C GLY A 198 4.14 11.91 19.54
N ASP A 199 3.75 13.19 19.42
CA ASP A 199 2.99 13.69 18.25
C ASP A 199 3.85 13.86 16.98
N LYS A 200 5.15 13.62 17.07
CA LYS A 200 6.10 13.94 16.01
C LYS A 200 6.33 12.81 15.03
N GLY A 201 5.96 11.59 15.37
CA GLY A 201 6.18 10.47 14.46
C GLY A 201 6.23 9.11 15.14
N ASN A 202 6.77 8.14 14.43
CA ASN A 202 6.93 6.78 14.91
C ASN A 202 8.14 6.09 14.28
N ILE A 203 8.58 5.04 14.94
CA ILE A 203 9.46 4.02 14.38
C ILE A 203 8.70 2.70 14.43
N GLY A 204 8.82 1.88 13.39
CA GLY A 204 8.15 0.59 13.34
C GLY A 204 9.00 -0.47 12.69
N TYR A 205 8.80 -1.69 13.14
CA TYR A 205 9.34 -2.90 12.56
C TYR A 205 8.20 -3.84 12.23
N SER A 206 8.18 -4.36 11.01
CA SER A 206 7.25 -5.40 10.61
C SER A 206 7.96 -6.57 9.96
N ASN A 207 7.35 -7.75 10.04
CA ASN A 207 7.84 -8.92 9.35
C ASN A 207 6.69 -9.83 8.91
N TYR A 208 7.01 -10.67 7.94
CA TYR A 208 6.20 -11.78 7.49
C TYR A 208 7.08 -13.03 7.38
N MET A 209 6.55 -14.18 7.78
CA MET A 209 7.20 -15.47 7.67
C MET A 209 6.18 -16.54 7.26
N GLY A 210 6.33 -17.13 6.08
CA GLY A 210 5.40 -18.13 5.57
C GLY A 210 5.91 -18.85 4.34
N ASP A 211 5.21 -19.94 4.01
CA ASP A 211 5.43 -20.71 2.79
C ASP A 211 4.12 -20.71 1.99
N ASP A 212 4.08 -19.85 0.95
CA ASP A 212 2.88 -19.54 0.17
C ASP A 212 2.76 -20.38 -1.10
N PHE A 213 3.60 -21.36 -1.29
CA PHE A 213 3.52 -22.24 -2.45
C PHE A 213 2.27 -23.11 -2.38
N PRO A 214 1.61 -23.35 -3.53
CA PRO A 214 0.39 -24.16 -3.58
C PRO A 214 0.56 -25.55 -2.98
N GLN A 215 -0.53 -26.12 -2.48
CA GLN A 215 -0.53 -27.48 -1.94
C GLN A 215 -0.07 -28.49 -2.99
N GLY A 216 0.83 -29.38 -2.59
CA GLY A 216 1.42 -30.42 -3.46
C GLY A 216 2.90 -30.22 -3.77
N ASP A 217 3.45 -29.04 -3.51
CA ASP A 217 4.90 -28.85 -3.55
C ASP A 217 5.54 -29.52 -2.34
N SER A 218 6.47 -30.45 -2.59
CA SER A 218 7.22 -31.17 -1.55
C SER A 218 8.39 -30.36 -1.00
N ILE A 219 8.79 -29.28 -1.69
CA ILE A 219 9.90 -28.42 -1.30
C ILE A 219 9.35 -27.22 -0.52
N SER A 220 9.99 -26.89 0.59
CA SER A 220 9.60 -25.71 1.37
C SER A 220 10.23 -24.44 0.82
N HIS A 221 9.39 -23.49 0.41
CA HIS A 221 9.78 -22.17 -0.08
C HIS A 221 9.56 -21.09 0.99
N LEU A 222 10.06 -21.33 2.20
CA LEU A 222 9.90 -20.40 3.31
C LEU A 222 10.39 -19.01 2.91
N ARG A 223 9.45 -18.04 2.92
CA ARG A 223 9.70 -16.61 2.74
C ARG A 223 9.81 -15.93 4.09
N ILE A 224 10.80 -15.06 4.25
CA ILE A 224 10.95 -14.15 5.38
C ILE A 224 11.10 -12.75 4.82
N HIS A 225 10.13 -11.89 5.10
CA HIS A 225 10.15 -10.47 4.73
C HIS A 225 10.27 -9.64 6.00
N GLN A 226 11.17 -8.68 6.01
CA GLN A 226 11.41 -7.77 7.13
C GLN A 226 11.39 -6.34 6.62
N ASN A 227 10.70 -5.46 7.33
CA ASN A 227 10.66 -4.04 7.05
C ASN A 227 10.95 -3.24 8.32
N LEU A 228 11.73 -2.18 8.19
CA LEU A 228 11.97 -1.19 9.22
C LEU A 228 11.63 0.19 8.67
N PHE A 229 10.85 0.98 9.40
CA PHE A 229 10.48 2.32 8.97
C PHE A 229 10.55 3.34 10.10
N PHE A 230 10.76 4.59 9.69
CA PHE A 230 10.82 5.76 10.55
C PHE A 230 10.07 6.92 9.89
N ASN A 231 9.11 7.51 10.60
CA ASN A 231 8.39 8.70 10.22
C ASN A 231 8.59 9.76 11.30
N TYR A 232 8.95 10.97 10.91
CA TYR A 232 9.16 12.05 11.86
C TYR A 232 8.79 13.40 11.28
N GLN A 233 8.21 14.26 12.11
CA GLN A 233 7.92 15.66 11.75
C GLN A 233 8.64 16.60 12.69
N VAL A 234 9.41 17.51 12.10
CA VAL A 234 10.05 18.61 12.79
C VAL A 234 9.63 19.94 12.16
N LYS A 235 8.86 20.74 12.91
CA LYS A 235 8.28 21.98 12.38
C LYS A 235 7.52 21.74 11.06
N LYS A 236 8.01 22.34 9.96
CA LYS A 236 7.43 22.25 8.61
C LYS A 236 7.95 21.08 7.78
N LEU A 237 8.93 20.33 8.28
CA LEU A 237 9.54 19.21 7.57
C LEU A 237 9.01 17.89 8.09
N LYS A 238 8.51 17.05 7.20
CA LYS A 238 8.20 15.63 7.43
C LYS A 238 9.26 14.77 6.78
N ILE A 239 9.69 13.75 7.47
CA ILE A 239 10.74 12.80 7.07
C ILE A 239 10.13 11.41 7.12
N GLN A 240 10.36 10.61 6.09
CA GLN A 240 10.02 9.19 6.04
C GLN A 240 11.24 8.44 5.51
N VAL A 241 11.65 7.38 6.20
CA VAL A 241 12.72 6.49 5.77
C VAL A 241 12.30 5.07 6.06
N GLY A 242 12.58 4.16 5.16
CA GLY A 242 12.37 2.74 5.41
C GLY A 242 13.13 1.87 4.45
N GLY A 243 13.14 0.58 4.77
CA GLY A 243 13.81 -0.41 3.95
C GLY A 243 13.33 -1.81 4.25
N ASP A 244 13.48 -2.66 3.27
CA ASP A 244 13.03 -4.03 3.28
C ASP A 244 14.16 -4.99 2.93
N TYR A 245 14.08 -6.15 3.54
CA TYR A 245 14.84 -7.32 3.15
C TYR A 245 13.92 -8.52 3.12
N CYS A 246 13.84 -9.16 1.96
CA CYS A 246 13.05 -10.37 1.78
C CYS A 246 13.94 -11.50 1.27
N MET A 247 13.79 -12.68 1.84
CA MET A 247 14.48 -13.89 1.42
C MET A 247 13.46 -15.02 1.23
N GLN A 248 13.67 -15.84 0.20
CA GLN A 248 12.88 -17.05 -0.01
C GLN A 248 13.79 -18.24 -0.28
N ARG A 249 13.55 -19.34 0.43
CA ARG A 249 14.29 -20.59 0.23
C ARG A 249 13.95 -21.22 -1.12
N HIS A 250 14.89 -21.95 -1.70
CA HIS A 250 14.73 -22.72 -2.94
C HIS A 250 14.19 -21.89 -4.12
N SER A 251 14.63 -20.64 -4.24
CA SER A 251 14.08 -19.67 -5.22
C SER A 251 15.16 -18.97 -6.05
N ASP A 252 16.42 -19.37 -5.96
CA ASP A 252 17.47 -18.87 -6.86
C ASP A 252 17.33 -19.56 -8.22
N ILE A 253 17.26 -18.76 -9.29
CA ILE A 253 17.03 -19.23 -10.65
C ILE A 253 18.17 -20.12 -11.14
N ALA A 254 19.39 -19.76 -10.81
CA ALA A 254 20.58 -20.49 -11.24
C ALA A 254 20.80 -21.79 -10.45
N ASN A 255 20.29 -21.85 -9.22
CA ASN A 255 20.43 -23.01 -8.35
C ASN A 255 19.28 -23.08 -7.34
N GLN A 256 18.25 -23.84 -7.65
CA GLN A 256 17.06 -24.00 -6.81
C GLN A 256 17.33 -24.54 -5.40
N ASN A 257 18.51 -25.04 -5.10
CA ASN A 257 18.92 -25.41 -3.74
C ASN A 257 19.33 -24.17 -2.90
N LYS A 258 19.45 -22.99 -3.52
CA LYS A 258 19.81 -21.75 -2.85
C LYS A 258 18.60 -20.85 -2.63
N SER A 259 18.74 -19.95 -1.68
CA SER A 259 17.76 -18.90 -1.42
C SER A 259 17.97 -17.73 -2.37
N ALA A 260 16.85 -17.12 -2.76
CA ALA A 260 16.82 -15.81 -3.42
C ALA A 260 16.59 -14.69 -2.40
N SER A 261 17.01 -13.46 -2.72
CA SER A 261 16.84 -12.31 -1.84
C SER A 261 16.48 -11.05 -2.61
N MET A 262 15.65 -10.22 -1.99
CA MET A 262 15.28 -8.88 -2.43
C MET A 262 15.62 -7.88 -1.33
N TYR A 263 16.05 -6.69 -1.71
CA TYR A 263 16.28 -5.58 -0.80
C TYR A 263 15.76 -4.28 -1.40
N SER A 264 15.32 -3.38 -0.53
CA SER A 264 14.86 -2.07 -0.94
C SER A 264 15.17 -0.99 0.09
N GLY A 265 15.08 0.26 -0.36
CA GLY A 265 15.13 1.42 0.51
C GLY A 265 14.32 2.57 -0.08
N VAL A 266 13.65 3.32 0.78
CA VAL A 266 12.92 4.53 0.43
C VAL A 266 13.21 5.62 1.44
N ALA A 267 13.44 6.84 0.96
CA ALA A 267 13.60 8.03 1.78
C ALA A 267 12.81 9.19 1.17
N GLY A 268 11.96 9.80 1.97
CA GLY A 268 11.09 10.90 1.56
C GLY A 268 11.20 12.10 2.49
N LEU A 269 11.14 13.29 1.90
CA LEU A 269 11.02 14.55 2.61
C LEU A 269 9.82 15.31 2.06
N LYS A 270 9.01 15.89 2.96
CA LYS A 270 7.92 16.81 2.59
C LYS A 270 8.04 18.08 3.40
N TYR A 271 8.17 19.21 2.72
CA TYR A 271 8.30 20.52 3.34
C TYR A 271 7.07 21.40 3.09
N GLN A 272 6.45 21.88 4.17
CA GLN A 272 5.32 22.77 4.13
C GLN A 272 5.80 24.21 3.88
N LEU A 273 5.69 24.68 2.64
CA LEU A 273 6.09 26.04 2.23
C LEU A 273 5.17 27.10 2.82
N LYS A 274 3.85 26.92 2.60
CA LYS A 274 2.75 27.77 3.07
C LYS A 274 1.66 26.86 3.62
N GLU A 275 0.65 27.42 4.29
CA GLU A 275 -0.45 26.66 4.89
C GLU A 275 -1.07 25.61 3.95
N LYS A 276 -1.23 25.96 2.67
CA LYS A 276 -1.86 25.09 1.66
C LYS A 276 -0.89 24.49 0.65
N PHE A 277 0.39 24.83 0.69
CA PHE A 277 1.39 24.39 -0.30
C PHE A 277 2.55 23.65 0.32
N ALA A 278 2.83 22.46 -0.21
CA ALA A 278 3.99 21.65 0.17
C ALA A 278 4.75 21.16 -1.05
N MET A 279 6.02 20.91 -0.87
CA MET A 279 6.86 20.19 -1.83
C MET A 279 7.41 18.94 -1.21
N SER A 280 7.61 17.91 -2.04
CA SER A 280 8.10 16.61 -1.61
C SER A 280 9.21 16.14 -2.55
N VAL A 281 10.15 15.39 -1.98
CA VAL A 281 11.13 14.60 -2.73
C VAL A 281 11.15 13.20 -2.13
N ARG A 282 11.25 12.18 -3.00
CA ARG A 282 11.44 10.78 -2.61
C ARG A 282 12.55 10.19 -3.44
N GLY A 283 13.50 9.53 -2.78
CA GLY A 283 14.48 8.64 -3.37
C GLY A 283 14.11 7.19 -3.07
N GLU A 284 14.36 6.30 -4.01
CA GLU A 284 14.10 4.87 -3.85
C GLU A 284 15.20 4.04 -4.49
N LEU A 285 15.42 2.86 -3.93
CA LEU A 285 16.25 1.81 -4.53
C LEU A 285 15.56 0.45 -4.35
N PHE A 286 15.74 -0.42 -5.32
CA PHE A 286 15.18 -1.76 -5.32
C PHE A 286 16.12 -2.74 -6.02
N GLY A 287 16.32 -3.92 -5.45
CA GLY A 287 17.12 -4.98 -6.02
C GLY A 287 16.56 -6.36 -5.72
N ASP A 288 16.26 -7.11 -6.77
CA ASP A 288 15.80 -8.49 -6.73
C ASP A 288 16.59 -9.31 -7.75
N PRO A 289 17.89 -9.55 -7.50
CA PRO A 289 18.79 -10.08 -8.51
C PRO A 289 18.41 -11.47 -9.03
N GLN A 290 17.67 -12.26 -8.27
CA GLN A 290 17.17 -13.57 -8.67
C GLN A 290 15.74 -13.53 -9.25
N GLY A 291 15.07 -12.39 -9.22
CA GLY A 291 13.74 -12.22 -9.81
C GLY A 291 12.59 -12.98 -9.13
N PHE A 292 12.77 -13.39 -7.88
CA PHE A 292 11.74 -14.17 -7.20
C PHE A 292 10.49 -13.36 -6.81
N MET A 293 10.63 -12.04 -6.72
CA MET A 293 9.53 -11.11 -6.49
C MET A 293 9.13 -10.39 -7.78
N SER A 294 10.09 -9.81 -8.49
CA SER A 294 9.85 -8.96 -9.67
C SER A 294 9.66 -9.73 -10.98
N GLY A 295 9.85 -11.03 -10.94
CA GLY A 295 9.89 -11.85 -12.14
C GLY A 295 11.28 -11.83 -12.80
N VAL A 296 11.51 -12.85 -13.61
CA VAL A 296 12.78 -13.09 -14.28
C VAL A 296 12.73 -12.65 -15.72
N PHE A 297 13.78 -11.99 -16.16
CA PHE A 297 14.02 -11.68 -17.58
C PHE A 297 15.50 -11.87 -17.94
N ILE A 298 15.82 -11.83 -19.22
CA ILE A 298 17.19 -11.89 -19.71
C ILE A 298 17.66 -10.45 -19.96
N ASP A 299 18.75 -10.06 -19.34
CA ASP A 299 19.36 -8.74 -19.53
C ASP A 299 20.18 -8.66 -20.84
N ASN A 300 20.69 -7.48 -21.19
CA ASN A 300 21.51 -7.28 -22.39
C ASN A 300 22.88 -7.97 -22.33
N ALA A 301 23.26 -8.52 -21.19
CA ALA A 301 24.46 -9.36 -21.01
C ALA A 301 24.14 -10.87 -21.11
N ASN A 302 22.92 -11.24 -21.57
CA ASN A 302 22.40 -12.62 -21.63
C ASN A 302 22.39 -13.34 -20.27
N LYS A 303 22.11 -12.61 -19.18
CA LYS A 303 21.97 -13.18 -17.84
C LYS A 303 20.52 -13.15 -17.39
N TYR A 304 20.06 -14.22 -16.76
CA TYR A 304 18.81 -14.22 -16.03
C TYR A 304 18.93 -13.33 -14.79
N THR A 305 18.00 -12.39 -14.63
CA THR A 305 17.97 -11.44 -13.53
C THR A 305 16.53 -10.97 -13.25
N GLY A 306 16.30 -10.42 -12.07
CA GLY A 306 15.14 -9.59 -11.76
C GLY A 306 15.49 -8.10 -11.75
N PHE A 307 14.59 -7.27 -11.25
CA PHE A 307 14.77 -5.82 -11.27
C PHE A 307 15.91 -5.36 -10.36
N LYS A 308 16.70 -4.42 -10.87
CA LYS A 308 17.65 -3.63 -10.08
C LYS A 308 17.58 -2.19 -10.56
N LEU A 309 17.13 -1.29 -9.70
CA LEU A 309 16.87 0.09 -10.08
C LEU A 309 17.04 1.06 -8.92
N TRP A 310 17.11 2.33 -9.26
CA TRP A 310 16.89 3.46 -8.38
C TRP A 310 15.90 4.45 -9.01
N GLY A 311 15.30 5.29 -8.18
CA GLY A 311 14.37 6.31 -8.65
C GLY A 311 14.39 7.56 -7.80
N VAL A 312 13.97 8.67 -8.40
CA VAL A 312 13.73 9.95 -7.72
C VAL A 312 12.37 10.49 -8.14
N THR A 313 11.60 10.95 -7.19
CA THR A 313 10.30 11.62 -7.41
C THR A 313 10.32 13.00 -6.79
N LEU A 314 9.87 13.99 -7.54
CA LEU A 314 9.60 15.34 -7.05
C LEU A 314 8.11 15.61 -7.14
N GLY A 315 7.53 16.18 -6.09
CA GLY A 315 6.10 16.45 -6.02
C GLY A 315 5.80 17.84 -5.46
N ALA A 316 4.72 18.43 -5.96
CA ALA A 316 4.09 19.62 -5.41
C ALA A 316 2.65 19.33 -5.03
N GLU A 317 2.22 19.79 -3.86
CA GLU A 317 0.89 19.58 -3.33
C GLU A 317 0.23 20.92 -3.00
N TYR A 318 -0.99 21.08 -3.46
CA TYR A 318 -1.91 22.12 -3.00
C TYR A 318 -3.07 21.47 -2.26
N LYS A 319 -3.32 21.88 -1.02
CA LYS A 319 -4.44 21.43 -0.17
C LYS A 319 -5.44 22.56 -0.01
N PRO A 320 -6.52 22.58 -0.82
CA PRO A 320 -7.62 23.58 -0.64
C PRO A 320 -8.23 23.50 0.76
N THR A 321 -8.42 22.28 1.28
CA THR A 321 -8.92 21.95 2.62
C THR A 321 -8.05 20.87 3.25
N GLU A 322 -8.23 20.58 4.53
CA GLU A 322 -7.52 19.51 5.21
C GLU A 322 -7.78 18.12 4.58
N ASN A 323 -8.96 17.96 3.99
CA ASN A 323 -9.45 16.69 3.46
C ASN A 323 -9.32 16.57 1.92
N SER A 324 -8.66 17.54 1.25
CA SER A 324 -8.51 17.53 -0.20
C SER A 324 -7.11 17.92 -0.63
N TYR A 325 -6.68 17.43 -1.79
CA TYR A 325 -5.42 17.81 -2.39
C TYR A 325 -5.47 17.77 -3.91
N ILE A 326 -4.60 18.58 -4.52
CA ILE A 326 -4.17 18.47 -5.91
C ILE A 326 -2.67 18.26 -5.84
N ARG A 327 -2.16 17.21 -6.49
CA ARG A 327 -0.73 16.91 -6.56
C ARG A 327 -0.29 16.82 -8.01
N ILE A 328 0.91 17.33 -8.26
CA ILE A 328 1.62 17.15 -9.51
C ILE A 328 2.97 16.56 -9.14
N GLU A 329 3.39 15.51 -9.83
CA GLU A 329 4.68 14.88 -9.62
C GLU A 329 5.36 14.45 -10.91
N GLY A 330 6.69 14.46 -10.87
CA GLY A 330 7.56 13.88 -11.87
C GLY A 330 8.46 12.84 -11.20
N ARG A 331 8.53 11.65 -11.79
CA ARG A 331 9.37 10.54 -11.31
C ARG A 331 10.28 10.09 -12.43
N GLN A 332 11.56 9.89 -12.10
CA GLN A 332 12.54 9.23 -12.95
C GLN A 332 12.94 7.91 -12.30
N LEU A 333 12.75 6.82 -13.05
CA LEU A 333 13.28 5.49 -12.72
C LEU A 333 14.44 5.17 -13.63
N GLN A 334 15.47 4.52 -13.08
CA GLN A 334 16.64 4.09 -13.79
C GLN A 334 17.01 2.68 -13.37
N MET A 335 16.89 1.73 -14.30
CA MET A 335 17.36 0.36 -14.14
C MET A 335 18.88 0.27 -14.19
N ASP A 336 19.44 -0.84 -13.77
CA ASP A 336 20.84 -1.18 -14.01
C ASP A 336 21.16 -1.09 -15.51
N LYS A 337 22.40 -0.75 -15.85
CA LYS A 337 22.84 -0.46 -17.23
C LYS A 337 22.51 -1.54 -18.27
N ASN A 338 22.42 -2.78 -17.85
CA ASN A 338 22.11 -3.91 -18.74
C ASN A 338 20.62 -4.26 -18.78
N GLN A 339 19.78 -3.55 -18.03
CA GLN A 339 18.34 -3.83 -17.91
C GLN A 339 17.53 -2.80 -18.68
N GLU A 340 17.39 -3.00 -20.00
CA GLU A 340 16.62 -2.11 -20.89
C GLU A 340 15.21 -2.64 -21.12
N ILE A 341 14.36 -2.55 -20.07
CA ILE A 341 13.00 -3.09 -20.07
C ILE A 341 11.92 -2.08 -20.50
N PHE A 342 12.21 -0.79 -20.49
CA PHE A 342 11.27 0.25 -20.88
C PHE A 342 11.36 0.51 -22.38
N ARG A 343 10.23 0.47 -23.08
CA ARG A 343 10.19 0.67 -24.52
C ARG A 343 9.65 2.05 -24.88
N TRP A 344 10.50 2.91 -25.44
CA TRP A 344 10.14 4.24 -25.90
C TRP A 344 10.46 4.42 -27.38
N ASN A 345 9.44 4.80 -28.20
CA ASN A 345 9.56 4.94 -29.65
C ASN A 345 10.19 3.72 -30.34
N GLY A 346 9.80 2.52 -29.88
CA GLY A 346 10.29 1.26 -30.45
C GLY A 346 11.67 0.80 -29.95
N ILE A 347 12.38 1.62 -29.15
CA ILE A 347 13.73 1.34 -28.63
C ILE A 347 13.61 1.00 -27.13
N ASN A 348 14.27 -0.07 -26.73
CA ASN A 348 14.39 -0.41 -25.31
C ASN A 348 15.37 0.54 -24.60
N LYS A 349 15.05 0.93 -23.39
CA LYS A 349 15.83 1.86 -22.57
C LYS A 349 15.86 1.41 -21.13
N PRO A 350 16.92 1.74 -20.38
CA PRO A 350 17.00 1.46 -18.95
C PRO A 350 16.22 2.48 -18.10
N GLY A 351 15.81 3.60 -18.67
CA GLY A 351 15.16 4.70 -17.96
C GLY A 351 13.71 4.92 -18.36
N ARG A 352 12.90 5.36 -17.40
CA ARG A 352 11.48 5.72 -17.55
C ARG A 352 11.20 7.02 -16.82
N THR A 353 10.52 7.95 -17.49
CA THR A 353 9.98 9.17 -16.88
C THR A 353 8.47 9.04 -16.74
N GLU A 354 7.96 9.42 -15.59
CA GLU A 354 6.54 9.45 -15.25
C GLU A 354 6.15 10.89 -14.87
N LEU A 355 5.04 11.37 -15.40
CA LEU A 355 4.41 12.62 -14.98
C LEU A 355 2.99 12.31 -14.54
N MET A 356 2.58 12.82 -13.39
CA MET A 356 1.30 12.51 -12.81
C MET A 356 0.65 13.73 -12.17
N CYS A 357 -0.66 13.84 -12.34
CA CYS A 357 -1.50 14.80 -11.63
C CYS A 357 -2.65 14.05 -10.96
N ASN A 358 -2.85 14.27 -9.66
CA ASN A 358 -3.93 13.64 -8.88
C ASN A 358 -4.80 14.69 -8.19
N ILE A 359 -6.08 14.36 -8.06
CA ILE A 359 -7.03 15.08 -7.22
C ILE A 359 -7.64 14.07 -6.26
N GLY A 360 -7.45 14.30 -4.96
CA GLY A 360 -7.99 13.45 -3.91
C GLY A 360 -8.87 14.21 -2.92
N VAL A 361 -9.97 13.57 -2.48
CA VAL A 361 -10.90 14.10 -1.48
C VAL A 361 -11.30 13.00 -0.52
N SER A 362 -11.22 13.29 0.79
CA SER A 362 -11.74 12.43 1.87
C SER A 362 -12.91 13.12 2.58
N PHE A 363 -13.87 12.36 3.06
CA PHE A 363 -15.05 12.88 3.76
C PHE A 363 -15.57 11.89 4.80
#